data_350c873705d83420481a9391e4ee8a24
#
_entry.id   350c873705d83420481a9391e4ee8a24
#
_cell.length_a   1.000
_cell.length_b   1.000
_cell.length_c   1.000
_cell.angle_alpha   90.00
_cell.angle_beta   90.00
_cell.angle_gamma   90.00
#
_symmetry.space_group_name_H-M   'P 1'
#
loop_
_entity.id
_entity.type
_entity.pdbx_description
1 polymer ?
#
loop_
_entity_poly.entity_id
_entity_poly.type
_entity_poly.pdbx_seq_one_letter_code
_entity_poly.pdbx_strand_id
1 'polypeptide(L)'
;MVKEKIVVIGNGFASLFFIQYFLLLPVFPIFFWFLRRVYSKYEITVIGNGEFIYFPALPEFITGKKNRKEITIDIKHFLKRRNIRFIDSVVTDIQNGGRTVITNTGTYENDVLFLGIGPAFLKDDIPGTREHTLSPCDGPDSMELFINRLNSMESGIVYLGFKVNKKDGFVSGRGGQMYECACLLDYALKEKGVRDKFEIHFFSPDISIGDTGMITDRLQERGILLDYGYEPVEFLNGWMKDNDDSFRKADLVLYSPGITGSDLVINSCLPVSKGGQIDADKYGQVKGLSNVYAAGDCASHEDPPPWVPHQAHMAQLRSQAVAKNVKAMLNGNPSNTTYRYELSCIMNMENDAMWLHMSSDNKPPFWNIFPSRSKNLIGVKNIFEKLYLFYLRYL
;
A
#
# COMPACT_ATOMS: atom_id res chain seq x y z
N MET A 1 -21.51 -31.81 7.69
CA MET A 1 -21.35 -30.51 8.36
C MET A 1 -21.43 -29.44 7.29
N VAL A 2 -22.23 -28.40 7.50
CA VAL A 2 -22.26 -27.21 6.64
C VAL A 2 -20.91 -26.50 6.81
N LYS A 3 -20.30 -26.10 5.71
CA LYS A 3 -19.03 -25.36 5.75
C LYS A 3 -19.29 -23.90 6.05
N GLU A 4 -18.45 -23.29 6.90
CA GLU A 4 -18.47 -21.85 7.12
C GLU A 4 -18.00 -21.12 5.85
N LYS A 5 -18.80 -20.17 5.39
CA LYS A 5 -18.55 -19.38 4.18
C LYS A 5 -17.79 -18.10 4.53
N ILE A 6 -16.59 -17.99 4.01
CA ILE A 6 -15.73 -16.82 4.18
C ILE A 6 -15.62 -16.10 2.84
N VAL A 7 -16.08 -14.86 2.78
CA VAL A 7 -15.89 -14.00 1.61
C VAL A 7 -14.76 -13.01 1.89
N VAL A 8 -13.82 -12.92 0.96
CA VAL A 8 -12.69 -12.00 0.98
C VAL A 8 -12.85 -11.03 -0.19
N ILE A 9 -12.98 -9.74 0.06
CA ILE A 9 -13.05 -8.72 -0.98
C ILE A 9 -11.68 -8.07 -1.15
N GLY A 10 -11.22 -8.06 -2.42
CA GLY A 10 -9.88 -7.59 -2.80
C GLY A 10 -8.86 -8.72 -2.91
N ASN A 11 -7.80 -8.47 -3.66
CA ASN A 11 -6.75 -9.45 -3.97
C ASN A 11 -5.33 -8.87 -3.79
N GLY A 12 -5.21 -7.80 -3.00
CA GLY A 12 -3.95 -7.18 -2.62
C GLY A 12 -3.25 -7.86 -1.44
N PHE A 13 -2.24 -7.18 -0.89
CA PHE A 13 -1.43 -7.68 0.23
C PHE A 13 -2.26 -8.14 1.43
N ALA A 14 -3.22 -7.32 1.88
CA ALA A 14 -4.02 -7.66 3.06
C ALA A 14 -4.79 -8.98 2.87
N SER A 15 -5.46 -9.15 1.75
CA SER A 15 -6.24 -10.34 1.44
C SER A 15 -5.37 -11.59 1.31
N LEU A 16 -4.25 -11.49 0.61
CA LEU A 16 -3.33 -12.61 0.44
C LEU A 16 -2.68 -13.02 1.77
N PHE A 17 -2.26 -12.05 2.60
CA PHE A 17 -1.74 -12.36 3.94
C PHE A 17 -2.83 -12.95 4.85
N PHE A 18 -4.06 -12.40 4.83
CA PHE A 18 -5.17 -13.00 5.57
C PHE A 18 -5.35 -14.48 5.20
N ILE A 19 -5.43 -14.80 3.93
CA ILE A 19 -5.58 -16.17 3.43
C ILE A 19 -4.41 -17.04 3.89
N GLN A 20 -3.17 -16.56 3.75
CA GLN A 20 -1.97 -17.29 4.15
C GLN A 20 -2.01 -17.66 5.65
N TYR A 21 -2.25 -16.68 6.52
CA TYR A 21 -2.28 -16.91 7.96
C TYR A 21 -3.54 -17.67 8.39
N PHE A 22 -4.68 -17.42 7.77
CA PHE A 22 -5.91 -18.15 8.06
C PHE A 22 -5.77 -19.64 7.71
N LEU A 23 -5.13 -19.97 6.61
CA LEU A 23 -4.89 -21.35 6.20
C LEU A 23 -3.61 -21.96 6.81
N LEU A 24 -2.86 -21.23 7.65
CA LEU A 24 -1.56 -21.64 8.21
C LEU A 24 -0.54 -22.00 7.11
N LEU A 25 -0.60 -21.32 5.98
CA LEU A 25 0.35 -21.56 4.91
C LEU A 25 1.73 -21.04 5.32
N PRO A 26 2.80 -21.82 5.15
CA PRO A 26 4.14 -21.34 5.41
C PRO A 26 4.46 -20.18 4.45
N VAL A 27 5.06 -19.12 4.97
CA VAL A 27 5.58 -18.00 4.16
C VAL A 27 6.75 -18.49 3.28
N PHE A 28 7.40 -19.60 3.67
CA PHE A 28 8.44 -20.31 2.91
C PHE A 28 8.07 -21.80 2.75
N PRO A 29 8.27 -22.41 1.57
CA PRO A 29 7.59 -23.64 1.13
C PRO A 29 8.20 -24.97 1.62
N ILE A 30 8.85 -25.05 2.78
CA ILE A 30 9.59 -26.27 3.18
C ILE A 30 8.71 -27.38 3.79
N PHE A 31 7.41 -27.12 4.11
CA PHE A 31 6.58 -28.10 4.84
C PHE A 31 5.17 -28.34 4.26
N PHE A 32 5.01 -28.44 2.97
CA PHE A 32 3.68 -28.42 2.27
C PHE A 32 2.81 -29.70 2.42
N TRP A 33 3.32 -30.82 2.88
CA TRP A 33 2.61 -32.09 2.71
C TRP A 33 1.56 -32.39 3.78
N PHE A 34 1.66 -31.82 4.96
CA PHE A 34 0.77 -32.14 6.09
C PHE A 34 -0.54 -31.32 6.14
N LEU A 35 -0.69 -30.25 5.39
CA LEU A 35 -1.75 -29.25 5.57
C LEU A 35 -3.03 -29.47 4.75
N ARG A 36 -3.12 -30.51 3.94
CA ARG A 36 -4.33 -30.80 3.13
C ARG A 36 -5.63 -31.02 3.93
N ARG A 37 -5.56 -31.34 5.22
CA ARG A 37 -6.73 -31.66 6.06
C ARG A 37 -7.48 -30.45 6.64
N VAL A 38 -6.86 -29.28 6.74
CA VAL A 38 -7.48 -28.08 7.34
C VAL A 38 -8.48 -27.42 6.39
N TYR A 39 -8.32 -27.63 5.08
CA TYR A 39 -9.12 -26.98 4.02
C TYR A 39 -10.56 -27.45 3.89
N SER A 40 -10.95 -28.56 4.48
CA SER A 40 -12.30 -29.13 4.31
C SER A 40 -13.40 -28.44 5.11
N LYS A 41 -13.02 -27.66 6.15
CA LYS A 41 -13.97 -27.05 7.10
C LYS A 41 -14.56 -25.72 6.59
N TYR A 42 -13.84 -25.00 5.70
CA TYR A 42 -14.22 -23.66 5.23
C TYR A 42 -14.46 -23.64 3.73
N GLU A 43 -15.39 -22.80 3.31
CA GLU A 43 -15.57 -22.40 1.90
C GLU A 43 -15.11 -20.97 1.75
N ILE A 44 -13.96 -20.76 1.10
CA ILE A 44 -13.38 -19.43 0.92
C ILE A 44 -13.63 -18.96 -0.52
N THR A 45 -14.21 -17.77 -0.64
CA THR A 45 -14.42 -17.08 -1.92
C THR A 45 -13.68 -15.75 -1.91
N VAL A 46 -12.85 -15.51 -2.92
CA VAL A 46 -12.18 -14.21 -3.15
C VAL A 46 -12.88 -13.50 -4.30
N ILE A 47 -13.24 -12.23 -4.10
CA ILE A 47 -13.86 -11.38 -5.12
C ILE A 47 -12.90 -10.23 -5.45
N GLY A 48 -12.58 -10.07 -6.72
CA GLY A 48 -11.66 -9.01 -7.19
C GLY A 48 -11.33 -9.17 -8.68
N ASN A 49 -10.33 -8.45 -9.19
CA ASN A 49 -9.90 -8.50 -10.60
C ASN A 49 -8.85 -9.59 -10.91
N GLY A 50 -8.35 -10.27 -9.88
CA GLY A 50 -7.36 -11.35 -10.01
C GLY A 50 -5.93 -10.89 -10.28
N GLU A 51 -5.67 -9.60 -10.45
CA GLU A 51 -4.34 -9.06 -10.66
C GLU A 51 -3.75 -8.59 -9.33
N PHE A 52 -2.61 -9.16 -8.94
CA PHE A 52 -1.81 -8.67 -7.83
C PHE A 52 -0.64 -7.83 -8.35
N ILE A 53 -0.47 -6.63 -7.81
CA ILE A 53 0.63 -5.72 -8.12
C ILE A 53 1.53 -5.58 -6.89
N TYR A 54 2.83 -5.82 -7.08
CA TYR A 54 3.83 -5.59 -6.02
C TYR A 54 4.23 -4.12 -5.97
N PHE A 55 3.37 -3.29 -5.39
CA PHE A 55 3.53 -1.83 -5.28
C PHE A 55 4.88 -1.33 -4.75
N PRO A 56 5.57 -2.04 -3.80
CA PRO A 56 6.88 -1.57 -3.32
C PRO A 56 7.97 -1.45 -4.38
N ALA A 57 7.79 -2.07 -5.55
CA ALA A 57 8.76 -1.98 -6.66
C ALA A 57 8.43 -0.89 -7.69
N LEU A 58 7.32 -0.17 -7.57
CA LEU A 58 6.94 0.89 -8.52
C LEU A 58 7.97 2.03 -8.66
N PRO A 59 8.63 2.51 -7.59
CA PRO A 59 9.67 3.52 -7.75
C PRO A 59 10.80 3.10 -8.70
N GLU A 60 11.13 1.80 -8.75
CA GLU A 60 12.21 1.26 -9.58
C GLU A 60 11.92 1.31 -11.09
N PHE A 61 10.66 1.62 -11.49
CA PHE A 61 10.32 1.91 -12.89
C PHE A 61 11.09 3.12 -13.43
N ILE A 62 11.34 4.12 -12.57
CA ILE A 62 12.04 5.36 -12.95
C ILE A 62 13.43 5.06 -13.52
N THR A 63 14.10 4.03 -13.02
CA THR A 63 15.43 3.61 -13.51
C THR A 63 15.38 2.64 -14.69
N GLY A 64 14.18 2.18 -15.09
CA GLY A 64 14.00 1.15 -16.11
C GLY A 64 14.40 -0.25 -15.67
N LYS A 65 14.76 -0.45 -14.40
CA LYS A 65 15.16 -1.77 -13.85
C LYS A 65 14.00 -2.68 -13.55
N LYS A 66 12.79 -2.14 -13.52
CA LYS A 66 11.53 -2.86 -13.32
C LYS A 66 10.51 -2.44 -14.36
N ASN A 67 9.61 -3.35 -14.66
CA ASN A 67 8.46 -3.13 -15.52
C ASN A 67 7.22 -3.85 -14.99
N ARG A 68 6.05 -3.56 -15.57
CA ARG A 68 4.77 -4.12 -15.15
C ARG A 68 4.78 -5.66 -15.07
N LYS A 69 5.34 -6.35 -16.05
CA LYS A 69 5.33 -7.83 -16.11
C LYS A 69 6.07 -8.48 -14.94
N GLU A 70 7.12 -7.82 -14.46
CA GLU A 70 7.93 -8.33 -13.34
C GLU A 70 7.19 -8.27 -12.02
N ILE A 71 6.41 -7.21 -11.79
CA ILE A 71 5.75 -6.93 -10.51
C ILE A 71 4.27 -7.32 -10.46
N THR A 72 3.71 -7.77 -11.58
CA THR A 72 2.29 -8.16 -11.70
C THR A 72 2.13 -9.67 -11.76
N ILE A 73 1.14 -10.19 -11.05
CA ILE A 73 0.83 -11.63 -11.00
C ILE A 73 -0.67 -11.85 -11.14
N ASP A 74 -1.08 -12.79 -12.01
CA ASP A 74 -2.40 -13.38 -11.95
C ASP A 74 -2.46 -14.37 -10.78
N ILE A 75 -3.23 -14.04 -9.75
CA ILE A 75 -3.34 -14.87 -8.54
C ILE A 75 -4.37 -15.99 -8.67
N LYS A 76 -5.09 -16.11 -9.81
CA LYS A 76 -6.12 -17.14 -10.01
C LYS A 76 -5.53 -18.54 -9.85
N HIS A 77 -4.31 -18.76 -10.34
CA HIS A 77 -3.59 -20.03 -10.14
C HIS A 77 -3.24 -20.31 -8.68
N PHE A 78 -2.77 -19.30 -7.96
CA PHE A 78 -2.48 -19.39 -6.53
C PHE A 78 -3.71 -19.79 -5.73
N LEU A 79 -4.85 -19.16 -5.98
CA LEU A 79 -6.12 -19.45 -5.32
C LEU A 79 -6.66 -20.85 -5.69
N LYS A 80 -6.64 -21.21 -6.99
CA LYS A 80 -7.09 -22.51 -7.47
C LYS A 80 -6.33 -23.68 -6.83
N ARG A 81 -5.00 -23.58 -6.70
CA ARG A 81 -4.19 -24.63 -6.03
C ARG A 81 -4.58 -24.85 -4.57
N ARG A 82 -5.21 -23.86 -3.95
CA ARG A 82 -5.68 -23.89 -2.55
C ARG A 82 -7.16 -24.21 -2.40
N ASN A 83 -7.80 -24.59 -3.50
CA ASN A 83 -9.24 -24.84 -3.55
C ASN A 83 -10.07 -23.64 -3.05
N ILE A 84 -9.60 -22.43 -3.35
CA ILE A 84 -10.28 -21.16 -3.08
C ILE A 84 -11.03 -20.74 -4.33
N ARG A 85 -12.32 -20.46 -4.18
CA ARG A 85 -13.13 -19.94 -5.28
C ARG A 85 -12.73 -18.50 -5.58
N PHE A 86 -12.49 -18.20 -6.85
CA PHE A 86 -12.25 -16.84 -7.30
C PHE A 86 -13.42 -16.34 -8.16
N ILE A 87 -13.88 -15.11 -7.89
CA ILE A 87 -14.93 -14.42 -8.64
C ILE A 87 -14.31 -13.14 -9.22
N ASP A 88 -14.20 -13.12 -10.55
CA ASP A 88 -13.78 -11.93 -11.30
C ASP A 88 -14.97 -10.98 -11.40
N SER A 89 -15.05 -10.04 -10.48
CA SER A 89 -16.23 -9.18 -10.37
C SER A 89 -15.94 -7.94 -9.53
N VAL A 90 -16.69 -6.88 -9.78
CA VAL A 90 -16.66 -5.64 -9.00
C VAL A 90 -17.75 -5.70 -7.95
N VAL A 91 -17.40 -5.51 -6.69
CA VAL A 91 -18.38 -5.35 -5.59
C VAL A 91 -19.02 -3.98 -5.71
N THR A 92 -20.33 -3.95 -5.74
CA THR A 92 -21.12 -2.71 -5.87
C THR A 92 -21.81 -2.31 -4.58
N ASP A 93 -22.07 -3.29 -3.68
CA ASP A 93 -22.70 -2.98 -2.38
C ASP A 93 -22.41 -4.08 -1.34
N ILE A 94 -22.54 -3.72 -0.05
CA ILE A 94 -22.43 -4.62 1.09
C ILE A 94 -23.65 -4.36 2.00
N GLN A 95 -24.45 -5.38 2.22
CA GLN A 95 -25.75 -5.27 2.92
C GLN A 95 -25.85 -6.22 4.12
N ASN A 96 -26.95 -6.11 4.87
CA ASN A 96 -27.28 -7.01 5.98
C ASN A 96 -26.16 -7.12 7.03
N GLY A 97 -25.53 -5.97 7.39
CA GLY A 97 -24.41 -5.96 8.34
C GLY A 97 -23.19 -6.77 7.87
N GLY A 98 -22.94 -6.79 6.55
CA GLY A 98 -21.82 -7.51 5.94
C GLY A 98 -22.12 -8.96 5.54
N ARG A 99 -23.34 -9.47 5.80
CA ARG A 99 -23.71 -10.86 5.45
C ARG A 99 -23.93 -11.08 3.97
N THR A 100 -24.23 -10.02 3.23
CA THR A 100 -24.58 -10.07 1.81
C THR A 100 -23.65 -9.16 1.02
N VAL A 101 -22.91 -9.71 0.08
CA VAL A 101 -22.02 -8.97 -0.86
C VAL A 101 -22.68 -8.97 -2.23
N ILE A 102 -22.95 -7.80 -2.77
CA ILE A 102 -23.53 -7.60 -4.11
C ILE A 102 -22.43 -7.20 -5.07
N THR A 103 -22.40 -7.86 -6.23
CA THR A 103 -21.46 -7.57 -7.30
C THR A 103 -22.21 -7.35 -8.61
N ASN A 104 -21.50 -6.87 -9.62
CA ASN A 104 -22.06 -6.75 -10.98
C ASN A 104 -22.38 -8.10 -11.65
N THR A 105 -22.00 -9.23 -11.06
CA THR A 105 -22.24 -10.58 -11.62
C THR A 105 -23.09 -11.47 -10.73
N GLY A 106 -23.42 -11.07 -9.50
CA GLY A 106 -24.24 -11.85 -8.59
C GLY A 106 -24.13 -11.42 -7.13
N THR A 107 -24.85 -12.17 -6.27
CA THR A 107 -24.92 -11.93 -4.84
C THR A 107 -24.32 -13.09 -4.07
N TYR A 108 -23.56 -12.81 -3.02
CA TYR A 108 -22.83 -13.79 -2.24
C TYR A 108 -23.11 -13.63 -0.73
N GLU A 109 -23.71 -14.65 -0.14
CA GLU A 109 -23.94 -14.74 1.30
C GLU A 109 -22.69 -15.31 1.98
N ASN A 110 -22.41 -14.80 3.18
CA ASN A 110 -21.24 -15.22 3.96
C ASN A 110 -21.55 -15.32 5.46
N ASP A 111 -20.74 -16.11 6.15
CA ASP A 111 -20.68 -16.20 7.61
C ASP A 111 -19.62 -15.26 8.16
N VAL A 112 -18.56 -14.99 7.37
CA VAL A 112 -17.49 -14.06 7.69
C VAL A 112 -17.13 -13.26 6.43
N LEU A 113 -17.02 -11.93 6.58
CA LEU A 113 -16.55 -11.03 5.56
C LEU A 113 -15.18 -10.46 5.94
N PHE A 114 -14.20 -10.59 5.06
CA PHE A 114 -12.92 -9.92 5.16
C PHE A 114 -12.76 -8.86 4.06
N LEU A 115 -12.42 -7.64 4.45
CA LEU A 115 -12.23 -6.49 3.58
C LEU A 115 -10.73 -6.13 3.49
N GLY A 116 -10.13 -6.40 2.33
CA GLY A 116 -8.74 -6.09 2.01
C GLY A 116 -8.63 -5.34 0.68
N ILE A 117 -9.52 -4.36 0.47
CA ILE A 117 -9.73 -3.68 -0.83
C ILE A 117 -8.71 -2.57 -1.12
N GLY A 118 -7.75 -2.33 -0.22
CA GLY A 118 -6.77 -1.27 -0.38
C GLY A 118 -7.36 0.14 -0.16
N PRO A 119 -6.58 1.19 -0.42
CA PRO A 119 -7.00 2.57 -0.23
C PRO A 119 -7.72 3.13 -1.46
N ALA A 120 -8.47 4.20 -1.26
CA ALA A 120 -8.69 5.25 -2.25
C ALA A 120 -7.86 6.48 -1.91
N PHE A 121 -7.85 7.45 -2.81
CA PHE A 121 -7.00 8.64 -2.68
C PHE A 121 -7.83 9.91 -2.89
N LEU A 122 -7.53 10.94 -2.09
CA LEU A 122 -8.18 12.25 -2.11
C LEU A 122 -7.70 13.08 -3.32
N LYS A 123 -8.02 12.62 -4.53
CA LYS A 123 -7.57 13.26 -5.77
C LYS A 123 -8.31 14.56 -6.08
N ASP A 124 -9.47 14.75 -5.47
CA ASP A 124 -10.30 15.93 -5.69
C ASP A 124 -10.11 16.99 -4.59
N ASP A 125 -9.24 16.72 -3.59
CA ASP A 125 -8.88 17.68 -2.54
C ASP A 125 -8.11 18.90 -3.07
N ILE A 126 -7.34 18.71 -4.14
CA ILE A 126 -6.62 19.76 -4.84
C ILE A 126 -7.08 19.73 -6.29
N PRO A 127 -7.72 20.78 -6.79
CA PRO A 127 -8.15 20.90 -8.18
C PRO A 127 -6.99 20.62 -9.14
N GLY A 128 -7.29 19.97 -10.26
CA GLY A 128 -6.30 19.64 -11.29
C GLY A 128 -5.38 18.44 -10.98
N THR A 129 -5.54 17.78 -9.79
CA THR A 129 -4.74 16.61 -9.45
C THR A 129 -4.88 15.50 -10.50
N ARG A 130 -6.10 15.21 -10.96
CA ARG A 130 -6.36 14.12 -11.91
C ARG A 130 -5.80 14.40 -13.29
N GLU A 131 -5.82 15.64 -13.72
CA GLU A 131 -5.49 16.08 -15.08
C GLU A 131 -3.99 16.39 -15.23
N HIS A 132 -3.37 16.93 -14.18
CA HIS A 132 -2.05 17.55 -14.27
C HIS A 132 -0.97 16.84 -13.44
N THR A 133 -1.33 15.81 -12.66
CA THR A 133 -0.35 15.02 -11.92
C THR A 133 -0.37 13.53 -12.31
N LEU A 134 0.72 12.84 -12.04
CA LEU A 134 0.85 11.38 -12.11
C LEU A 134 1.16 10.85 -10.72
N SER A 135 0.80 9.58 -10.46
CA SER A 135 0.94 9.03 -9.11
C SER A 135 1.38 7.57 -9.12
N PRO A 136 2.38 7.17 -8.31
CA PRO A 136 2.66 5.75 -8.11
C PRO A 136 1.48 5.02 -7.45
N CYS A 137 0.58 5.75 -6.80
CA CYS A 137 -0.63 5.19 -6.21
C CYS A 137 -1.63 4.68 -7.24
N ASP A 138 -1.56 5.15 -8.49
CA ASP A 138 -2.39 4.69 -9.61
C ASP A 138 -1.81 3.45 -10.30
N GLY A 139 -0.69 2.96 -9.82
CA GLY A 139 -0.08 1.73 -10.30
C GLY A 139 0.85 1.89 -11.50
N PRO A 140 1.13 0.77 -12.20
CA PRO A 140 2.13 0.73 -13.26
C PRO A 140 1.86 1.67 -14.43
N ASP A 141 0.60 1.82 -14.86
CA ASP A 141 0.25 2.64 -16.03
C ASP A 141 0.61 4.11 -15.82
N SER A 142 0.38 4.64 -14.62
CA SER A 142 0.74 6.01 -14.27
C SER A 142 2.26 6.20 -14.20
N MET A 143 2.99 5.20 -13.68
CA MET A 143 4.46 5.25 -13.64
C MET A 143 5.07 5.15 -15.05
N GLU A 144 4.54 4.30 -15.92
CA GLU A 144 4.97 4.22 -17.32
C GLU A 144 4.71 5.55 -18.06
N LEU A 145 3.56 6.18 -17.81
CA LEU A 145 3.27 7.50 -18.39
C LEU A 145 4.21 8.58 -17.85
N PHE A 146 4.54 8.57 -16.55
CA PHE A 146 5.52 9.48 -15.96
C PHE A 146 6.87 9.34 -16.64
N ILE A 147 7.36 8.12 -16.81
CA ILE A 147 8.65 7.83 -17.43
C ILE A 147 8.64 8.26 -18.91
N ASN A 148 7.57 7.99 -19.63
CA ASN A 148 7.45 8.39 -21.05
C ASN A 148 7.48 9.91 -21.20
N ARG A 149 6.76 10.66 -20.35
CA ARG A 149 6.81 12.12 -20.34
C ARG A 149 8.22 12.63 -19.99
N LEU A 150 8.83 12.10 -18.92
CA LEU A 150 10.20 12.46 -18.53
C LEU A 150 11.20 12.21 -19.66
N ASN A 151 11.07 11.10 -20.38
CA ASN A 151 11.97 10.74 -21.48
C ASN A 151 11.79 11.62 -22.72
N SER A 152 10.65 12.27 -22.89
CA SER A 152 10.38 13.23 -23.98
C SER A 152 10.87 14.63 -23.67
N MET A 153 11.30 14.90 -22.42
CA MET A 153 11.81 16.20 -22.00
C MET A 153 13.33 16.27 -22.19
N GLU A 154 13.81 17.39 -22.73
CA GLU A 154 15.25 17.69 -22.82
C GLU A 154 15.78 18.40 -21.56
N SER A 155 14.90 19.13 -20.87
CA SER A 155 15.13 19.87 -19.63
C SER A 155 13.80 20.16 -18.95
N GLY A 156 13.81 20.55 -17.67
CA GLY A 156 12.59 21.00 -17.00
C GLY A 156 12.63 20.96 -15.50
N ILE A 157 11.51 21.37 -14.89
CA ILE A 157 11.30 21.39 -13.44
C ILE A 157 10.35 20.25 -13.08
N VAL A 158 10.83 19.32 -12.27
CA VAL A 158 10.07 18.14 -11.84
C VAL A 158 9.78 18.23 -10.36
N TYR A 159 8.51 18.20 -10.00
CA TYR A 159 8.06 18.15 -8.61
C TYR A 159 7.66 16.73 -8.23
N LEU A 160 8.13 16.30 -7.05
CA LEU A 160 7.65 15.10 -6.40
C LEU A 160 7.12 15.48 -5.03
N GLY A 161 6.02 14.89 -4.61
CA GLY A 161 5.49 15.21 -3.28
C GLY A 161 4.30 14.35 -2.88
N PHE A 162 3.87 14.55 -1.64
CA PHE A 162 2.73 13.83 -1.10
C PHE A 162 1.91 14.69 -0.14
N LYS A 163 0.67 14.26 0.07
CA LYS A 163 -0.24 14.80 1.08
C LYS A 163 -0.67 13.69 2.03
N VAL A 164 -1.11 14.08 3.22
CA VAL A 164 -1.72 13.19 4.20
C VAL A 164 -3.20 13.53 4.37
N ASN A 165 -3.99 12.55 4.77
CA ASN A 165 -5.37 12.80 5.17
C ASN A 165 -5.41 13.28 6.62
N LYS A 166 -5.47 14.60 6.82
CA LYS A 166 -5.46 15.22 8.16
C LYS A 166 -6.69 14.85 9.02
N LYS A 167 -7.77 14.32 8.41
CA LYS A 167 -9.00 13.95 9.15
C LYS A 167 -8.82 12.68 9.98
N ASP A 168 -7.84 11.84 9.69
CA ASP A 168 -7.54 10.62 10.45
C ASP A 168 -6.86 10.89 11.80
N GLY A 169 -6.41 12.12 12.05
CA GLY A 169 -5.77 12.50 13.31
C GLY A 169 -4.31 12.06 13.45
N PHE A 170 -3.73 11.47 12.41
CA PHE A 170 -2.31 11.14 12.32
C PHE A 170 -1.74 11.55 10.95
N VAL A 171 -0.43 11.72 10.90
CA VAL A 171 0.26 12.38 9.76
C VAL A 171 0.87 11.35 8.80
N SER A 172 0.33 10.16 8.73
CA SER A 172 0.87 9.15 7.83
C SER A 172 0.33 9.29 6.41
N GLY A 173 1.23 9.15 5.47
CA GLY A 173 0.95 9.10 4.05
C GLY A 173 1.90 8.12 3.38
N ARG A 174 1.96 8.15 2.05
CA ARG A 174 2.92 7.32 1.28
C ARG A 174 4.25 8.06 1.01
N GLY A 175 4.71 8.87 1.96
CA GLY A 175 5.94 9.66 1.84
C GLY A 175 7.17 8.81 1.53
N GLY A 176 7.36 7.67 2.18
CA GLY A 176 8.51 6.79 1.95
C GLY A 176 8.69 6.39 0.48
N GLN A 177 7.62 6.09 -0.22
CA GLN A 177 7.65 5.78 -1.66
C GLN A 177 8.04 7.00 -2.49
N MET A 178 7.58 8.20 -2.12
CA MET A 178 7.90 9.44 -2.84
C MET A 178 9.35 9.86 -2.66
N TYR A 179 9.92 9.68 -1.46
CA TYR A 179 11.35 9.89 -1.21
C TYR A 179 12.21 8.95 -2.06
N GLU A 180 11.82 7.68 -2.15
CA GLU A 180 12.49 6.70 -3.02
C GLU A 180 12.42 7.14 -4.50
N CYS A 181 11.24 7.57 -4.98
CA CYS A 181 11.08 8.09 -6.34
C CYS A 181 12.01 9.28 -6.63
N ALA A 182 12.16 10.23 -5.69
CA ALA A 182 13.03 11.38 -5.87
C ALA A 182 14.51 10.99 -6.00
N CYS A 183 14.99 10.06 -5.16
CA CYS A 183 16.36 9.55 -5.26
C CYS A 183 16.61 8.79 -6.56
N LEU A 184 15.64 7.98 -7.00
CA LEU A 184 15.75 7.20 -8.24
C LEU A 184 15.66 8.08 -9.49
N LEU A 185 14.89 9.19 -9.43
CA LEU A 185 14.86 10.19 -10.51
C LEU A 185 16.21 10.88 -10.68
N ASP A 186 16.81 11.36 -9.58
CA ASP A 186 18.15 11.95 -9.61
C ASP A 186 19.17 10.97 -10.22
N TYR A 187 19.13 9.73 -9.78
CA TYR A 187 20.01 8.68 -10.31
C TYR A 187 19.79 8.47 -11.82
N ALA A 188 18.54 8.29 -12.25
CA ALA A 188 18.21 8.02 -13.66
C ALA A 188 18.65 9.16 -14.59
N LEU A 189 18.50 10.42 -14.15
CA LEU A 189 18.95 11.59 -14.93
C LEU A 189 20.50 11.70 -14.98
N LYS A 190 21.19 11.30 -13.90
CA LYS A 190 22.67 11.21 -13.88
C LYS A 190 23.19 10.14 -14.84
N GLU A 191 22.59 8.95 -14.83
CA GLU A 191 22.94 7.87 -15.76
C GLU A 191 22.75 8.25 -17.23
N LYS A 192 21.77 9.12 -17.52
CA LYS A 192 21.53 9.69 -18.86
C LYS A 192 22.44 10.86 -19.21
N GLY A 193 23.22 11.36 -18.26
CA GLY A 193 24.10 12.53 -18.45
C GLY A 193 23.35 13.86 -18.66
N VAL A 194 22.12 13.97 -18.14
CA VAL A 194 21.26 15.17 -18.31
C VAL A 194 20.77 15.77 -17.00
N ARG A 195 21.31 15.31 -15.85
CA ARG A 195 20.87 15.77 -14.52
C ARG A 195 20.92 17.29 -14.33
N ASP A 196 21.90 17.93 -14.89
CA ASP A 196 22.14 19.38 -14.85
C ASP A 196 21.10 20.21 -15.62
N LYS A 197 20.33 19.55 -16.49
CA LYS A 197 19.23 20.18 -17.24
C LYS A 197 17.89 20.12 -16.50
N PHE A 198 17.83 19.44 -15.37
CA PHE A 198 16.60 19.28 -14.61
C PHE A 198 16.72 19.85 -13.20
N GLU A 199 15.73 20.63 -12.80
CA GLU A 199 15.52 21.02 -11.42
C GLU A 199 14.53 20.05 -10.78
N ILE A 200 14.89 19.47 -9.63
CA ILE A 200 14.06 18.50 -8.91
C ILE A 200 13.66 19.11 -7.58
N HIS A 201 12.37 19.21 -7.35
CA HIS A 201 11.77 19.64 -6.09
C HIS A 201 11.08 18.49 -5.38
N PHE A 202 11.18 18.47 -4.07
CA PHE A 202 10.41 17.56 -3.22
C PHE A 202 9.59 18.37 -2.22
N PHE A 203 8.28 18.19 -2.22
CA PHE A 203 7.38 18.87 -1.29
C PHE A 203 6.60 17.90 -0.40
N SER A 204 6.33 18.34 0.82
CA SER A 204 5.51 17.60 1.78
C SER A 204 4.83 18.57 2.76
N PRO A 205 3.70 18.15 3.37
CA PRO A 205 2.96 19.02 4.30
C PRO A 205 3.71 19.31 5.60
N ASP A 206 4.72 18.52 5.95
CA ASP A 206 5.51 18.69 7.17
C ASP A 206 6.93 18.13 6.98
N ILE A 207 7.88 18.68 7.73
CA ILE A 207 9.29 18.26 7.75
C ILE A 207 9.44 16.89 8.43
N SER A 208 8.60 16.57 9.42
CA SER A 208 8.82 15.49 10.38
C SER A 208 8.23 14.14 9.99
N ILE A 209 7.56 14.02 8.86
CA ILE A 209 6.84 12.79 8.51
C ILE A 209 7.80 11.65 8.17
N GLY A 210 8.19 10.90 9.20
CA GLY A 210 9.06 9.73 9.08
C GLY A 210 10.52 10.07 8.79
N ASP A 211 10.90 11.35 8.88
CA ASP A 211 12.27 11.81 8.66
C ASP A 211 13.03 11.89 9.99
N THR A 212 14.11 11.14 10.08
CA THR A 212 15.08 11.19 11.17
C THR A 212 16.22 12.17 10.90
N GLY A 213 16.08 13.07 9.91
CA GLY A 213 17.15 13.89 9.33
C GLY A 213 17.92 13.17 8.20
N MET A 214 18.00 11.86 8.24
CA MET A 214 18.75 11.08 7.24
C MET A 214 18.16 11.15 5.83
N ILE A 215 16.84 11.27 5.69
CA ILE A 215 16.17 11.39 4.39
C ILE A 215 16.42 12.79 3.83
N THR A 216 16.21 13.82 4.65
CA THR A 216 16.48 15.23 4.30
C THR A 216 17.91 15.41 3.81
N ASP A 217 18.91 14.96 4.59
CA ASP A 217 20.32 15.03 4.22
C ASP A 217 20.57 14.35 2.87
N ARG A 218 19.93 13.22 2.64
CA ARG A 218 20.11 12.43 1.42
C ARG A 218 19.54 13.09 0.18
N LEU A 219 18.41 13.77 0.29
CA LEU A 219 17.84 14.56 -0.81
C LEU A 219 18.71 15.77 -1.11
N GLN A 220 19.18 16.49 -0.08
CA GLN A 220 20.06 17.65 -0.22
C GLN A 220 21.41 17.28 -0.85
N GLU A 221 22.05 16.18 -0.45
CA GLU A 221 23.28 15.66 -1.07
C GLU A 221 23.14 15.40 -2.58
N ARG A 222 21.90 15.18 -3.05
CA ARG A 222 21.57 14.96 -4.47
C ARG A 222 21.18 16.24 -5.21
N GLY A 223 21.22 17.39 -4.54
CA GLY A 223 20.80 18.66 -5.12
C GLY A 223 19.30 18.69 -5.42
N ILE A 224 18.49 18.00 -4.60
CA ILE A 224 17.03 18.07 -4.65
C ILE A 224 16.59 19.20 -3.72
N LEU A 225 15.79 20.11 -4.25
CA LEU A 225 15.25 21.24 -3.52
C LEU A 225 14.08 20.78 -2.64
N LEU A 226 14.05 21.23 -1.38
CA LEU A 226 13.08 20.77 -0.40
C LEU A 226 12.09 21.88 -0.06
N ASP A 227 10.83 21.66 -0.39
CA ASP A 227 9.70 22.55 -0.10
C ASP A 227 8.85 21.91 1.02
N TYR A 228 9.42 21.82 2.23
CA TYR A 228 8.71 21.27 3.40
C TYR A 228 7.71 22.27 3.98
N GLY A 229 6.56 21.79 4.45
CA GLY A 229 5.45 22.63 4.90
C GLY A 229 4.65 23.24 3.74
N TYR A 230 4.90 22.79 2.51
CA TYR A 230 4.27 23.30 1.31
C TYR A 230 3.17 22.34 0.82
N GLU A 231 2.01 22.91 0.52
CA GLU A 231 0.90 22.24 -0.16
C GLU A 231 0.38 23.19 -1.27
N PRO A 232 0.39 22.79 -2.55
CA PRO A 232 -0.26 23.56 -3.60
C PRO A 232 -1.77 23.60 -3.41
N VAL A 233 -2.42 24.67 -3.84
CA VAL A 233 -3.89 24.80 -3.81
C VAL A 233 -4.54 24.37 -5.12
N GLU A 234 -3.78 24.31 -6.21
CA GLU A 234 -4.25 23.86 -7.52
C GLU A 234 -3.08 23.37 -8.38
N PHE A 235 -3.31 22.31 -9.13
CA PHE A 235 -2.41 21.87 -10.20
C PHE A 235 -2.94 22.31 -11.55
N LEU A 236 -2.07 22.87 -12.39
CA LEU A 236 -2.38 23.38 -13.71
C LEU A 236 -1.42 22.79 -14.75
N ASN A 237 -1.73 22.95 -16.02
CA ASN A 237 -0.83 22.50 -17.08
C ASN A 237 0.50 23.28 -17.06
N GLY A 238 1.55 22.63 -16.60
CA GLY A 238 2.89 23.22 -16.46
C GLY A 238 3.10 24.11 -15.23
N TRP A 239 2.14 24.19 -14.30
CA TRP A 239 2.19 25.09 -13.14
C TRP A 239 1.53 24.48 -11.90
N MET A 240 1.96 24.96 -10.74
CA MET A 240 1.27 24.78 -9.45
C MET A 240 0.93 26.15 -8.88
N LYS A 241 -0.28 26.30 -8.32
CA LYS A 241 -0.74 27.53 -7.68
C LYS A 241 -0.52 27.46 -6.19
N ASP A 242 -0.02 28.54 -5.59
CA ASP A 242 0.25 28.71 -4.16
C ASP A 242 -0.92 29.40 -3.45
N ASN A 243 -0.91 29.36 -2.11
CA ASN A 243 -1.95 29.99 -1.27
C ASN A 243 -2.05 31.51 -1.40
N ASP A 244 -0.95 32.18 -1.82
CA ASP A 244 -0.87 33.63 -2.04
C ASP A 244 -1.21 34.05 -3.46
N ASP A 245 -1.81 33.15 -4.25
CA ASP A 245 -2.10 33.29 -5.67
C ASP A 245 -0.88 33.40 -6.58
N SER A 246 0.32 33.15 -6.09
CA SER A 246 1.50 33.00 -6.93
C SER A 246 1.52 31.64 -7.65
N PHE A 247 2.40 31.52 -8.65
CA PHE A 247 2.51 30.31 -9.48
C PHE A 247 3.95 29.81 -9.51
N ARG A 248 4.13 28.51 -9.35
CA ARG A 248 5.40 27.82 -9.55
C ARG A 248 5.36 27.03 -10.83
N LYS A 249 6.36 27.21 -11.69
CA LYS A 249 6.49 26.38 -12.89
C LYS A 249 6.77 24.94 -12.50
N ALA A 250 6.02 23.99 -13.08
CA ALA A 250 6.14 22.56 -12.82
C ALA A 250 5.87 21.81 -14.13
N ASP A 251 6.91 21.46 -14.86
CA ASP A 251 6.78 20.80 -16.16
C ASP A 251 6.29 19.35 -16.03
N LEU A 252 6.59 18.69 -14.90
CA LEU A 252 6.13 17.34 -14.58
C LEU A 252 5.93 17.18 -13.08
N VAL A 253 4.81 16.61 -12.67
CA VAL A 253 4.48 16.41 -11.26
C VAL A 253 4.17 14.93 -10.98
N LEU A 254 4.92 14.32 -10.04
CA LEU A 254 4.61 13.02 -9.45
C LEU A 254 4.09 13.24 -8.04
N TYR A 255 2.82 12.90 -7.79
CA TYR A 255 2.15 13.27 -6.56
C TYR A 255 1.39 12.11 -5.92
N SER A 256 1.53 11.94 -4.61
CA SER A 256 0.76 10.98 -3.81
C SER A 256 -0.29 11.70 -2.97
N PRO A 257 -1.58 11.67 -3.35
CA PRO A 257 -2.66 12.26 -2.54
C PRO A 257 -2.84 11.56 -1.20
N GLY A 258 -3.55 12.20 -0.28
CA GLY A 258 -3.96 11.62 1.00
C GLY A 258 -4.82 10.36 0.81
N ILE A 259 -4.75 9.45 1.77
CA ILE A 259 -5.47 8.16 1.74
C ILE A 259 -6.87 8.33 2.34
N THR A 260 -7.86 7.67 1.73
CA THR A 260 -9.25 7.59 2.21
C THR A 260 -9.88 6.24 1.87
N GLY A 261 -11.13 6.03 2.22
CA GLY A 261 -11.92 4.88 1.77
C GLY A 261 -12.42 5.04 0.35
N SER A 262 -12.68 3.91 -0.32
CA SER A 262 -13.30 3.89 -1.64
C SER A 262 -14.79 4.25 -1.58
N ASP A 263 -15.36 4.59 -2.72
CA ASP A 263 -16.81 4.85 -2.85
C ASP A 263 -17.66 3.68 -2.32
N LEU A 264 -17.21 2.45 -2.53
CA LEU A 264 -17.85 1.27 -1.95
C LEU A 264 -17.92 1.36 -0.42
N VAL A 265 -16.85 1.80 0.23
CA VAL A 265 -16.80 1.94 1.70
C VAL A 265 -17.69 3.07 2.16
N ILE A 266 -17.58 4.23 1.51
CA ILE A 266 -18.30 5.46 1.90
C ILE A 266 -19.82 5.30 1.70
N ASN A 267 -20.23 4.61 0.62
CA ASN A 267 -21.64 4.46 0.23
C ASN A 267 -22.30 3.18 0.76
N SER A 268 -21.55 2.27 1.41
CA SER A 268 -22.11 1.06 2.02
C SER A 268 -22.61 1.31 3.43
N CYS A 269 -23.22 0.29 4.05
CA CYS A 269 -23.64 0.32 5.46
C CYS A 269 -22.48 0.13 6.45
N LEU A 270 -21.22 0.11 5.99
CA LEU A 270 -20.07 -0.10 6.85
C LEU A 270 -19.76 1.16 7.68
N PRO A 271 -19.43 1.03 8.96
CA PRO A 271 -18.91 2.13 9.75
C PRO A 271 -17.61 2.69 9.14
N VAL A 272 -17.53 4.01 9.03
CA VAL A 272 -16.35 4.70 8.50
C VAL A 272 -15.73 5.63 9.53
N SER A 273 -14.40 5.73 9.51
CA SER A 273 -13.64 6.68 10.30
C SER A 273 -13.81 8.11 9.79
N LYS A 274 -13.29 9.09 10.53
CA LYS A 274 -13.27 10.49 10.08
C LYS A 274 -12.46 10.68 8.79
N GLY A 275 -11.49 9.82 8.56
CA GLY A 275 -10.67 9.81 7.33
C GLY A 275 -11.30 9.10 6.14
N GLY A 276 -12.49 8.50 6.34
CA GLY A 276 -13.22 7.78 5.30
C GLY A 276 -12.87 6.29 5.18
N GLN A 277 -11.90 5.75 5.93
CA GLN A 277 -11.61 4.33 5.92
C GLN A 277 -12.63 3.55 6.74
N ILE A 278 -12.70 2.24 6.55
CA ILE A 278 -13.53 1.33 7.36
C ILE A 278 -13.11 1.45 8.83
N ASP A 279 -14.04 1.76 9.72
CA ASP A 279 -13.76 1.92 11.15
C ASP A 279 -13.63 0.56 11.82
N ALA A 280 -12.38 0.11 12.01
CA ALA A 280 -12.02 -1.15 12.60
C ALA A 280 -11.29 -0.95 13.94
N ASP A 281 -11.55 -1.87 14.88
CA ASP A 281 -10.89 -1.87 16.18
C ASP A 281 -9.45 -2.47 16.12
N LYS A 282 -8.77 -2.49 17.25
CA LYS A 282 -7.42 -3.06 17.39
C LYS A 282 -7.31 -4.56 17.10
N TYR A 283 -8.43 -5.25 16.99
CA TYR A 283 -8.52 -6.68 16.62
C TYR A 283 -8.78 -6.87 15.12
N GLY A 284 -9.01 -5.74 14.40
CA GLY A 284 -9.36 -5.70 12.98
C GLY A 284 -10.83 -6.02 12.71
N GLN A 285 -11.67 -6.08 13.73
CA GLN A 285 -13.12 -6.22 13.59
C GLN A 285 -13.74 -4.87 13.28
N VAL A 286 -14.65 -4.83 12.31
CA VAL A 286 -15.39 -3.60 11.96
C VAL A 286 -16.35 -3.28 13.12
N LYS A 287 -16.28 -2.06 13.62
CA LYS A 287 -17.05 -1.64 14.81
C LYS A 287 -18.55 -1.86 14.61
N GLY A 288 -19.18 -2.45 15.61
CA GLY A 288 -20.61 -2.76 15.57
C GLY A 288 -21.01 -3.99 14.74
N LEU A 289 -20.07 -4.67 14.07
CA LEU A 289 -20.33 -5.85 13.24
C LEU A 289 -19.52 -7.06 13.73
N SER A 290 -20.20 -8.15 14.11
CA SER A 290 -19.55 -9.30 14.76
C SER A 290 -18.79 -10.22 13.79
N ASN A 291 -19.07 -10.12 12.49
CA ASN A 291 -18.59 -11.06 11.47
C ASN A 291 -17.84 -10.36 10.33
N VAL A 292 -17.57 -9.07 10.44
CA VAL A 292 -16.87 -8.28 9.42
C VAL A 292 -15.53 -7.83 9.95
N TYR A 293 -14.49 -8.07 9.17
CA TYR A 293 -13.11 -7.74 9.48
C TYR A 293 -12.47 -6.96 8.35
N ALA A 294 -11.54 -6.07 8.68
CA ALA A 294 -10.82 -5.28 7.70
C ALA A 294 -9.33 -5.16 8.05
N ALA A 295 -8.48 -5.15 7.04
CA ALA A 295 -7.04 -4.94 7.21
C ALA A 295 -6.42 -4.27 5.98
N GLY A 296 -5.21 -3.74 6.16
CA GLY A 296 -4.52 -2.94 5.14
C GLY A 296 -5.04 -1.50 5.09
N ASP A 297 -4.76 -0.82 3.99
CA ASP A 297 -4.96 0.63 3.87
C ASP A 297 -6.44 1.04 3.75
N CYS A 298 -7.36 0.10 3.54
CA CYS A 298 -8.80 0.38 3.56
C CYS A 298 -9.38 0.55 4.97
N ALA A 299 -8.67 0.13 6.02
CA ALA A 299 -9.15 0.15 7.38
C ALA A 299 -8.42 1.18 8.24
N SER A 300 -9.16 1.92 9.06
CA SER A 300 -8.61 2.88 10.03
C SER A 300 -7.72 2.18 11.05
N HIS A 301 -6.91 2.95 11.73
CA HIS A 301 -6.12 2.53 12.88
C HIS A 301 -6.78 3.02 14.18
N GLU A 302 -6.76 2.21 15.22
CA GLU A 302 -7.18 2.61 16.55
C GLU A 302 -5.96 3.11 17.34
N ASP A 303 -6.00 4.37 17.79
CA ASP A 303 -4.92 5.04 18.54
C ASP A 303 -3.50 4.86 17.93
N PRO A 304 -3.30 5.18 16.65
CA PRO A 304 -2.03 4.96 16.00
C PRO A 304 -0.99 6.00 16.46
N PRO A 305 0.30 5.64 16.54
CA PRO A 305 1.35 6.63 16.67
C PRO A 305 1.40 7.51 15.40
N PRO A 306 1.90 8.76 15.51
CA PRO A 306 1.90 9.70 14.38
C PRO A 306 2.65 9.21 13.12
N TRP A 307 3.58 8.30 13.30
CA TRP A 307 4.45 7.77 12.25
C TRP A 307 3.93 6.48 11.59
N VAL A 308 2.75 5.97 11.97
CA VAL A 308 2.28 4.68 11.43
C VAL A 308 2.16 4.73 9.90
N PRO A 309 2.75 3.77 9.17
CA PRO A 309 2.76 3.82 7.72
C PRO A 309 1.59 3.06 7.10
N HIS A 310 1.15 3.50 5.93
CA HIS A 310 0.33 2.72 5.01
C HIS A 310 1.24 1.91 4.07
N GLN A 311 1.57 0.68 4.47
CA GLN A 311 2.51 -0.18 3.71
C GLN A 311 2.16 -1.67 3.81
N ALA A 312 2.73 -2.48 2.90
CA ALA A 312 2.50 -3.92 2.83
C ALA A 312 2.82 -4.66 4.15
N HIS A 313 3.88 -4.22 4.86
CA HIS A 313 4.26 -4.81 6.15
C HIS A 313 3.19 -4.60 7.23
N MET A 314 2.60 -3.39 7.34
CA MET A 314 1.47 -3.15 8.24
C MET A 314 0.24 -3.95 7.84
N ALA A 315 -0.05 -4.05 6.53
CA ALA A 315 -1.13 -4.90 6.05
C ALA A 315 -0.91 -6.37 6.45
N GLN A 316 0.34 -6.86 6.43
CA GLN A 316 0.70 -8.20 6.89
C GLN A 316 0.42 -8.41 8.39
N LEU A 317 0.92 -7.51 9.25
CA LEU A 317 0.75 -7.61 10.70
C LEU A 317 -0.74 -7.60 11.10
N ARG A 318 -1.51 -6.68 10.50
CA ARG A 318 -2.97 -6.60 10.73
C ARG A 318 -3.68 -7.85 10.25
N SER A 319 -3.40 -8.32 9.04
CA SER A 319 -4.03 -9.52 8.48
C SER A 319 -3.70 -10.78 9.27
N GLN A 320 -2.50 -10.88 9.84
CA GLN A 320 -2.13 -11.97 10.74
C GLN A 320 -2.99 -11.97 12.01
N ALA A 321 -3.17 -10.81 12.63
CA ALA A 321 -4.01 -10.69 13.83
C ALA A 321 -5.47 -11.03 13.49
N VAL A 322 -6.01 -10.47 12.41
CA VAL A 322 -7.38 -10.76 11.94
C VAL A 322 -7.58 -12.24 11.65
N ALA A 323 -6.64 -12.91 10.98
CA ALA A 323 -6.74 -14.34 10.68
C ALA A 323 -6.85 -15.20 11.96
N LYS A 324 -6.10 -14.83 13.00
CA LYS A 324 -6.18 -15.49 14.31
C LYS A 324 -7.52 -15.22 15.00
N ASN A 325 -7.99 -13.98 14.94
CA ASN A 325 -9.25 -13.56 15.55
C ASN A 325 -10.48 -14.22 14.86
N VAL A 326 -10.48 -14.27 13.53
CA VAL A 326 -11.52 -15.00 12.78
C VAL A 326 -11.54 -16.47 13.16
N LYS A 327 -10.38 -17.12 13.26
CA LYS A 327 -10.32 -18.52 13.73
C LYS A 327 -10.81 -18.69 15.16
N ALA A 328 -10.46 -17.79 16.05
CA ALA A 328 -10.93 -17.81 17.43
C ALA A 328 -12.45 -17.71 17.46
N MET A 329 -13.03 -16.74 16.78
CA MET A 329 -14.46 -16.51 16.67
C MET A 329 -15.19 -17.75 16.12
N LEU A 330 -14.72 -18.34 15.02
CA LEU A 330 -15.31 -19.54 14.41
C LEU A 330 -15.22 -20.80 15.29
N ASN A 331 -14.34 -20.80 16.29
CA ASN A 331 -14.22 -21.87 17.29
C ASN A 331 -14.90 -21.50 18.62
N GLY A 332 -15.67 -20.40 18.70
CA GLY A 332 -16.33 -19.93 19.91
C GLY A 332 -15.39 -19.37 20.99
N ASN A 333 -14.18 -18.96 20.61
CA ASN A 333 -13.19 -18.37 21.49
C ASN A 333 -13.15 -16.84 21.34
N PRO A 334 -12.70 -16.09 22.37
CA PRO A 334 -12.55 -14.63 22.28
C PRO A 334 -11.55 -14.22 21.18
N SER A 335 -11.91 -13.19 20.42
CA SER A 335 -11.03 -12.52 19.48
C SER A 335 -10.20 -11.46 20.23
N ASN A 336 -8.98 -11.80 20.63
CA ASN A 336 -8.14 -10.96 21.49
C ASN A 336 -6.71 -10.74 20.98
N THR A 337 -6.42 -11.17 19.76
CA THR A 337 -5.11 -10.96 19.15
C THR A 337 -5.02 -9.56 18.57
N THR A 338 -4.07 -8.76 19.05
CA THR A 338 -3.74 -7.45 18.53
C THR A 338 -2.48 -7.50 17.66
N TYR A 339 -2.18 -6.39 17.01
CA TYR A 339 -0.94 -6.19 16.26
C TYR A 339 -0.19 -4.99 16.83
N ARG A 340 1.13 -4.95 16.62
CA ARG A 340 1.93 -3.76 16.91
C ARG A 340 1.96 -2.87 15.67
N TYR A 341 2.11 -1.56 15.89
CA TYR A 341 2.44 -0.65 14.82
C TYR A 341 3.93 -0.76 14.52
N GLU A 342 4.26 -0.92 13.26
CA GLU A 342 5.64 -1.09 12.82
C GLU A 342 5.85 -0.48 11.43
N LEU A 343 6.84 0.40 11.32
CA LEU A 343 7.41 0.82 10.06
C LEU A 343 8.65 -0.04 9.82
N SER A 344 8.69 -0.77 8.73
CA SER A 344 9.89 -1.47 8.27
C SER A 344 9.96 -1.34 6.76
N CYS A 345 10.86 -0.50 6.28
CA CYS A 345 10.98 -0.16 4.88
C CYS A 345 12.45 -0.10 4.45
N ILE A 346 12.78 -0.80 3.38
CA ILE A 346 14.06 -0.66 2.69
C ILE A 346 13.81 0.23 1.47
N MET A 347 14.31 1.47 1.52
CA MET A 347 14.27 2.40 0.40
C MET A 347 15.50 2.21 -0.46
N ASN A 348 15.28 1.88 -1.74
CA ASN A 348 16.34 1.78 -2.75
C ASN A 348 16.71 3.19 -3.24
N MET A 349 17.98 3.54 -3.17
CA MET A 349 18.53 4.81 -3.67
C MET A 349 19.56 4.58 -4.79
N GLU A 350 19.59 3.37 -5.37
CA GLU A 350 20.47 2.83 -6.41
C GLU A 350 21.93 2.68 -5.99
N ASN A 351 22.60 3.73 -5.53
CA ASN A 351 23.99 3.63 -5.05
C ASN A 351 24.10 3.00 -3.67
N ASP A 352 23.03 3.04 -2.90
CA ASP A 352 22.86 2.41 -1.61
C ASP A 352 21.35 2.23 -1.30
N ALA A 353 21.03 1.68 -0.14
CA ALA A 353 19.67 1.65 0.37
C ALA A 353 19.66 2.02 1.84
N MET A 354 18.54 2.54 2.29
CA MET A 354 18.30 2.89 3.67
C MET A 354 17.21 1.99 4.23
N TRP A 355 17.46 1.43 5.41
CA TRP A 355 16.43 0.72 6.17
C TRP A 355 15.90 1.59 7.29
N LEU A 356 14.62 1.92 7.18
CA LEU A 356 13.86 2.63 8.21
C LEU A 356 13.09 1.62 9.05
N HIS A 357 13.27 1.69 10.36
CA HIS A 357 12.54 0.87 11.29
C HIS A 357 12.08 1.66 12.51
N MET A 358 10.78 1.56 12.81
CA MET A 358 10.14 2.06 14.03
C MET A 358 9.12 1.02 14.50
N SER A 359 8.96 0.87 15.82
CA SER A 359 7.98 -0.04 16.40
C SER A 359 7.33 0.57 17.64
N SER A 360 6.02 0.37 17.82
CA SER A 360 5.29 0.88 18.99
C SER A 360 5.67 0.20 20.31
N ASP A 361 6.29 -0.96 20.26
CA ASP A 361 6.79 -1.69 21.46
C ASP A 361 8.29 -1.50 21.70
N ASN A 362 8.94 -0.60 20.95
CA ASN A 362 10.37 -0.33 21.00
C ASN A 362 11.27 -1.58 20.84
N LYS A 363 10.73 -2.70 20.38
CA LYS A 363 11.52 -3.89 20.12
C LYS A 363 12.25 -3.77 18.80
N PRO A 364 13.56 -4.04 18.77
CA PRO A 364 14.28 -4.12 17.51
C PRO A 364 13.68 -5.25 16.66
N PRO A 365 13.68 -5.11 15.33
CA PRO A 365 13.30 -6.21 14.45
C PRO A 365 14.28 -7.37 14.64
N PHE A 366 13.78 -8.54 14.37
CA PHE A 366 14.55 -9.79 14.47
C PHE A 366 15.84 -9.78 13.62
N TRP A 367 15.89 -8.95 12.57
CA TRP A 367 17.06 -8.75 11.70
C TRP A 367 17.87 -7.48 11.98
N ASN A 368 17.93 -7.03 13.21
CA ASN A 368 18.75 -5.88 13.62
C ASN A 368 20.28 -6.06 13.37
N ILE A 369 20.62 -7.04 12.54
CA ILE A 369 21.97 -7.34 12.04
C ILE A 369 22.36 -6.49 10.84
N PHE A 370 21.41 -5.80 10.19
CA PHE A 370 21.70 -4.98 9.03
C PHE A 370 21.95 -3.52 9.43
N PRO A 371 22.97 -2.87 8.85
CA PRO A 371 23.17 -1.44 9.07
C PRO A 371 21.98 -0.65 8.52
N SER A 372 21.71 0.50 9.13
CA SER A 372 20.63 1.38 8.67
C SER A 372 20.82 1.89 7.23
N ARG A 373 22.05 1.85 6.72
CA ARG A 373 22.41 2.22 5.34
C ARG A 373 23.46 1.27 4.79
N SER A 374 23.19 0.64 3.64
CA SER A 374 24.14 -0.25 2.96
C SER A 374 23.67 -0.58 1.53
N LYS A 375 24.62 -0.75 0.61
CA LYS A 375 24.36 -1.32 -0.73
C LYS A 375 23.77 -2.74 -0.67
N ASN A 376 24.13 -3.51 0.33
CA ASN A 376 23.65 -4.88 0.50
C ASN A 376 22.14 -4.95 0.75
N LEU A 377 21.53 -3.89 1.29
CA LEU A 377 20.08 -3.80 1.52
C LEU A 377 19.28 -3.86 0.22
N ILE A 378 19.84 -3.38 -0.91
CA ILE A 378 19.21 -3.52 -2.23
C ILE A 378 19.06 -5.01 -2.58
N GLY A 379 20.11 -5.80 -2.34
CA GLY A 379 20.06 -7.26 -2.53
C GLY A 379 19.01 -7.93 -1.64
N VAL A 380 18.90 -7.50 -0.38
CA VAL A 380 17.90 -8.00 0.56
C VAL A 380 16.48 -7.68 0.06
N LYS A 381 16.21 -6.42 -0.31
CA LYS A 381 14.91 -6.00 -0.90
C LYS A 381 14.54 -6.87 -2.11
N ASN A 382 15.48 -7.03 -3.05
CA ASN A 382 15.27 -7.81 -4.27
C ASN A 382 15.03 -9.30 -4.00
N ILE A 383 15.70 -9.88 -3.01
CA ILE A 383 15.49 -11.29 -2.62
C ILE A 383 14.09 -11.46 -2.05
N PHE A 384 13.66 -10.59 -1.13
CA PHE A 384 12.29 -10.63 -0.58
C PHE A 384 11.24 -10.54 -1.67
N GLU A 385 11.38 -9.57 -2.58
CA GLU A 385 10.48 -9.40 -3.71
C GLU A 385 10.40 -10.68 -4.56
N LYS A 386 11.56 -11.17 -5.02
CA LYS A 386 11.63 -12.37 -5.88
C LYS A 386 11.03 -13.59 -5.21
N LEU A 387 11.32 -13.81 -3.92
CA LEU A 387 10.77 -14.94 -3.17
C LEU A 387 9.26 -14.82 -3.02
N TYR A 388 8.73 -13.62 -2.71
CA TYR A 388 7.30 -13.41 -2.56
C TYR A 388 6.56 -13.58 -3.89
N LEU A 389 7.07 -12.99 -4.98
CA LEU A 389 6.50 -13.14 -6.31
C LEU A 389 6.59 -14.59 -6.81
N PHE A 390 7.70 -15.28 -6.56
CA PHE A 390 7.84 -16.71 -6.86
C PHE A 390 6.82 -17.55 -6.11
N TYR A 391 6.63 -17.28 -4.81
CA TYR A 391 5.63 -17.97 -3.99
C TYR A 391 4.22 -17.83 -4.58
N LEU A 392 3.82 -16.62 -4.98
CA LEU A 392 2.51 -16.40 -5.57
C LEU A 392 2.34 -17.06 -6.96
N ARG A 393 3.41 -17.10 -7.77
CA ARG A 393 3.36 -17.67 -9.13
C ARG A 393 3.33 -19.20 -9.11
N TYR A 394 4.13 -19.82 -8.25
CA TYR A 394 4.46 -21.24 -8.41
C TYR A 394 4.04 -22.14 -7.23
N LEU A 395 3.86 -21.61 -6.06
CA LEU A 395 3.52 -22.34 -4.84
C LEU A 395 2.13 -21.99 -4.32
#